data_300ec992becf9199275d0d974009951a
#
_entry.id   300ec992becf9199275d0d974009951a
#
_cell.length_a   1.000
_cell.length_b   1.000
_cell.length_c   1.000
_cell.angle_alpha   90.00
_cell.angle_beta   90.00
_cell.angle_gamma   90.00
#
_symmetry.space_group_name_H-M   'P 1'
#
loop_
_entity.id
_entity.type
_entity.pdbx_description
1 polymer ?
#
loop_
_entity_poly.entity_id
_entity_poly.type
_entity_poly.pdbx_seq_one_letter_code
_entity_poly.pdbx_strand_id
1 'polypeptide(L)'
;MINRSDPLWNYKDYADYVEINLGDGRMLQSQYYVQVINNYSTLYMANNDQKPIVSLKSPIHEMGHIFGLLDLYNSSGQTPVYFMSAMANAISPVPQGLSIKEKEALGWTDDSTLKTITEPGEYKVKLSGTATGTDDCIGYKAGIPELNRTLYLEYRKLLNRWRKYDKSEKQLTNSETSNIKSGLVCYLAQSDIRFPSNLNGKPGNWALEVMGGTQSTKSDAALGLNDSLQVTDKLKVTVAAIEGEVLTFQIEGEMEQHVHSGGQATCTKKAVCEECGKEYGEIDPTCHLNLQRQGFKEPTQEENGYTGDLVCTDCNAIVEAGEVIDKLPVTPPDGKPEPEIPPVSPDNKPPVMLEGNKQK
;
A
#
# COMPACT_ATOMS: atom_id res chain seq x y z
N MET A 1 29.55 13.63 -20.47
CA MET A 1 29.84 12.23 -20.10
C MET A 1 31.31 12.13 -19.72
N ILE A 2 31.60 11.71 -18.50
CA ILE A 2 32.96 11.50 -18.04
C ILE A 2 33.31 10.05 -18.39
N ASN A 3 34.29 9.87 -19.29
CA ASN A 3 34.79 8.54 -19.62
C ASN A 3 36.01 8.27 -18.72
N ARG A 4 35.90 7.29 -17.83
CA ARG A 4 37.00 6.82 -16.99
C ARG A 4 37.34 5.38 -17.32
N SER A 5 38.63 5.06 -17.30
CA SER A 5 39.16 3.71 -17.58
C SER A 5 38.93 2.72 -16.43
N ASP A 6 38.64 3.21 -15.21
CA ASP A 6 38.39 2.36 -14.05
C ASP A 6 36.96 1.92 -13.97
N PRO A 7 36.68 0.73 -13.48
CA PRO A 7 35.31 0.26 -13.25
C PRO A 7 34.67 1.10 -12.14
N LEU A 8 34.02 2.19 -12.56
CA LEU A 8 33.19 2.97 -11.66
C LEU A 8 31.79 2.37 -11.69
N TRP A 9 31.33 2.03 -10.51
CA TRP A 9 29.95 1.65 -10.29
C TRP A 9 29.05 2.86 -10.57
N ASN A 10 27.81 2.61 -10.88
CA ASN A 10 26.81 3.66 -10.92
C ASN A 10 26.81 4.38 -9.58
N TYR A 11 26.90 5.69 -9.65
CA TYR A 11 27.00 6.50 -8.46
C TYR A 11 25.78 7.39 -8.32
N LYS A 12 25.18 7.33 -7.16
CA LYS A 12 24.11 8.22 -6.74
C LYS A 12 24.65 9.09 -5.61
N ASP A 13 24.62 10.38 -5.79
CA ASP A 13 24.89 11.31 -4.70
C ASP A 13 23.57 11.64 -3.99
N TYR A 14 23.47 11.25 -2.73
CA TYR A 14 22.30 11.49 -1.90
C TYR A 14 22.28 12.90 -1.28
N ALA A 15 23.39 13.64 -1.39
CA ALA A 15 23.53 14.94 -0.74
C ALA A 15 23.05 16.11 -1.60
N ASP A 16 23.05 15.95 -2.91
CA ASP A 16 22.74 17.04 -3.81
C ASP A 16 21.32 16.95 -4.39
N TYR A 17 20.62 18.05 -4.26
CA TYR A 17 19.29 18.24 -4.83
C TYR A 17 19.35 19.35 -5.87
N VAL A 18 18.60 19.16 -6.94
CA VAL A 18 18.25 20.25 -7.85
C VAL A 18 16.92 20.84 -7.36
N GLU A 19 16.94 22.11 -7.03
CA GLU A 19 15.72 22.84 -6.69
C GLU A 19 15.15 23.51 -7.94
N ILE A 20 13.92 23.19 -8.25
CA ILE A 20 13.20 23.75 -9.39
C ILE A 20 12.06 24.62 -8.86
N ASN A 21 12.11 25.92 -9.11
CA ASN A 21 11.03 26.83 -8.80
C ASN A 21 9.93 26.70 -9.88
N LEU A 22 8.74 26.32 -9.48
CA LEU A 22 7.59 26.10 -10.37
C LEU A 22 6.86 27.40 -10.75
N GLY A 23 7.33 28.56 -10.24
CA GLY A 23 6.78 29.88 -10.57
C GLY A 23 5.53 30.29 -9.81
N ASP A 24 4.96 29.40 -9.00
CA ASP A 24 3.76 29.62 -8.19
C ASP A 24 4.04 29.58 -6.68
N GLY A 25 5.32 29.74 -6.31
CA GLY A 25 5.79 29.68 -4.92
C GLY A 25 6.08 28.26 -4.43
N ARG A 26 5.85 27.23 -5.24
CA ARG A 26 6.23 25.87 -4.93
C ARG A 26 7.64 25.57 -5.41
N MET A 27 8.39 24.88 -4.57
CA MET A 27 9.73 24.37 -4.89
C MET A 27 9.65 22.85 -5.05
N LEU A 28 10.20 22.34 -6.15
CA LEU A 28 10.42 20.93 -6.35
C LEU A 28 11.86 20.60 -6.07
N GLN A 29 12.12 19.72 -5.12
CA GLN A 29 13.46 19.16 -4.89
C GLN A 29 13.56 17.81 -5.60
N SER A 30 14.55 17.64 -6.45
CA SER A 30 14.83 16.39 -7.14
C SER A 30 16.28 15.99 -6.96
N GLN A 31 16.51 14.72 -6.70
CA GLN A 31 17.85 14.15 -6.75
C GLN A 31 18.29 14.01 -8.21
N TYR A 32 19.55 14.24 -8.48
CA TYR A 32 20.09 13.95 -9.80
C TYR A 32 20.79 12.59 -9.82
N TYR A 33 20.85 12.03 -11.00
CA TYR A 33 21.49 10.76 -11.28
C TYR A 33 22.67 10.95 -12.23
N VAL A 34 23.82 10.44 -11.83
CA VAL A 34 25.01 10.41 -12.66
C VAL A 34 25.42 8.98 -12.93
N GLN A 35 25.37 8.58 -14.17
CA GLN A 35 25.92 7.30 -14.59
C GLN A 35 27.24 7.50 -15.32
N VAL A 36 28.27 6.84 -14.81
CA VAL A 36 29.54 6.72 -15.51
C VAL A 36 29.52 5.49 -16.39
N ILE A 37 29.49 5.70 -17.69
CA ILE A 37 29.54 4.62 -18.68
C ILE A 37 31.00 4.27 -18.89
N ASN A 38 31.41 3.07 -18.46
CA ASN A 38 32.72 2.55 -18.81
C ASN A 38 32.61 1.52 -19.94
N ASN A 39 33.73 1.31 -20.63
CA ASN A 39 33.77 0.49 -21.86
C ASN A 39 33.49 -0.99 -21.64
N TYR A 40 33.32 -1.47 -20.42
CA TYR A 40 33.26 -2.90 -20.11
C TYR A 40 31.97 -3.41 -19.47
N SER A 41 31.26 -2.61 -18.70
CA SER A 41 30.11 -3.11 -17.93
C SER A 41 28.75 -2.69 -18.46
N THR A 42 28.70 -1.56 -19.18
CA THR A 42 27.42 -1.01 -19.69
C THR A 42 27.35 -0.97 -21.20
N LEU A 43 28.49 -1.06 -21.86
CA LEU A 43 28.58 -1.07 -23.31
C LEU A 43 28.84 -2.49 -23.77
N TYR A 44 27.91 -3.08 -24.45
CA TYR A 44 28.21 -4.19 -25.33
C TYR A 44 29.03 -3.62 -26.48
N MET A 45 30.35 -3.92 -26.47
CA MET A 45 31.28 -3.46 -27.49
C MET A 45 30.79 -3.92 -28.85
N ALA A 46 30.24 -3.01 -29.59
CA ALA A 46 30.15 -3.18 -31.01
C ALA A 46 31.56 -3.02 -31.60
N ASN A 47 31.95 -3.92 -32.50
CA ASN A 47 33.18 -3.82 -33.23
C ASN A 47 33.27 -2.51 -34.03
N ASN A 48 34.41 -1.90 -33.95
CA ASN A 48 35.06 -0.86 -34.70
C ASN A 48 34.26 0.22 -35.48
N ASP A 49 33.02 -0.02 -35.89
CA ASP A 49 32.23 0.96 -36.67
C ASP A 49 30.76 1.11 -36.22
N GLN A 50 30.41 0.55 -35.08
CA GLN A 50 29.01 0.53 -34.65
C GLN A 50 28.75 1.24 -33.33
N LYS A 51 27.62 1.90 -33.25
CA LYS A 51 27.17 2.62 -32.06
C LYS A 51 27.06 1.65 -30.87
N PRO A 52 27.63 1.98 -29.73
CA PRO A 52 27.55 1.15 -28.53
C PRO A 52 26.12 0.99 -28.09
N ILE A 53 25.72 -0.24 -27.75
CA ILE A 53 24.43 -0.55 -27.17
C ILE A 53 24.58 -0.45 -25.67
N VAL A 54 23.94 0.54 -25.08
CA VAL A 54 23.93 0.74 -23.64
C VAL A 54 22.87 -0.20 -23.01
N SER A 55 23.27 -0.99 -22.03
CA SER A 55 22.31 -1.71 -21.21
C SER A 55 21.51 -0.70 -20.38
N LEU A 56 20.19 -0.78 -20.43
CA LEU A 56 19.31 0.07 -19.64
C LEU A 56 19.13 -0.44 -18.21
N LYS A 57 19.69 -1.60 -17.85
CA LYS A 57 19.52 -2.21 -16.53
C LYS A 57 19.98 -1.28 -15.41
N SER A 58 21.23 -0.85 -15.45
CA SER A 58 21.76 0.01 -14.40
C SER A 58 21.07 1.37 -14.33
N PRO A 59 20.80 2.08 -15.43
CA PRO A 59 20.00 3.29 -15.39
C PRO A 59 18.62 3.10 -14.76
N ILE A 60 17.93 2.02 -15.06
CA ILE A 60 16.61 1.73 -14.48
C ILE A 60 16.72 1.44 -12.98
N HIS A 61 17.74 0.70 -12.57
CA HIS A 61 18.02 0.41 -11.17
C HIS A 61 18.26 1.70 -10.37
N GLU A 62 19.19 2.54 -10.84
CA GLU A 62 19.50 3.80 -10.16
C GLU A 62 18.34 4.80 -10.18
N MET A 63 17.54 4.80 -11.24
CA MET A 63 16.27 5.58 -11.24
C MET A 63 15.31 5.08 -10.18
N GLY A 64 15.27 3.78 -9.91
CA GLY A 64 14.50 3.22 -8.81
C GLY A 64 14.85 3.86 -7.46
N HIS A 65 16.14 4.09 -7.21
CA HIS A 65 16.60 4.80 -6.02
C HIS A 65 16.12 6.25 -5.96
N ILE A 66 16.05 6.94 -7.09
CA ILE A 66 15.50 8.31 -7.17
C ILE A 66 14.03 8.32 -6.74
N PHE A 67 13.26 7.28 -7.05
CA PHE A 67 11.88 7.11 -6.59
C PHE A 67 11.75 6.62 -5.14
N GLY A 68 12.87 6.36 -4.45
CA GLY A 68 12.89 5.92 -3.06
C GLY A 68 12.95 4.40 -2.85
N LEU A 69 13.05 3.61 -3.93
CA LEU A 69 13.26 2.17 -3.81
C LEU A 69 14.65 1.86 -3.29
N LEU A 70 14.77 0.76 -2.57
CA LEU A 70 16.01 0.33 -1.94
C LEU A 70 16.54 -0.95 -2.60
N ASP A 71 17.82 -1.24 -2.37
CA ASP A 71 18.45 -2.45 -2.89
C ASP A 71 17.77 -3.72 -2.36
N LEU A 72 17.46 -4.63 -3.27
CA LEU A 72 16.92 -5.95 -2.98
C LEU A 72 17.99 -7.05 -2.99
N TYR A 73 19.22 -6.68 -2.66
CA TYR A 73 20.35 -7.58 -2.43
C TYR A 73 21.09 -7.17 -1.15
N ASN A 74 21.83 -8.11 -0.57
CA ASN A 74 22.61 -7.82 0.62
C ASN A 74 24.04 -7.36 0.28
N SER A 75 24.79 -6.99 1.30
CA SER A 75 26.19 -6.54 1.17
C SER A 75 27.11 -7.58 0.51
N SER A 76 26.73 -8.85 0.48
CA SER A 76 27.44 -9.92 -0.22
C SER A 76 26.94 -10.14 -1.65
N GLY A 77 26.03 -9.30 -2.15
CA GLY A 77 25.47 -9.40 -3.50
C GLY A 77 24.43 -10.49 -3.68
N GLN A 78 24.00 -11.17 -2.60
CA GLN A 78 22.92 -12.15 -2.67
C GLN A 78 21.58 -11.44 -2.82
N THR A 79 20.75 -11.91 -3.74
CA THR A 79 19.43 -11.36 -3.98
C THR A 79 18.38 -12.47 -4.05
N PRO A 80 17.36 -12.44 -3.18
CA PRO A 80 16.32 -13.46 -3.18
C PRO A 80 15.21 -13.19 -4.21
N VAL A 81 15.29 -12.10 -4.95
CA VAL A 81 14.30 -11.70 -5.97
C VAL A 81 14.85 -11.79 -7.40
N TYR A 82 16.16 -11.86 -7.59
CA TYR A 82 16.83 -12.03 -8.87
C TYR A 82 16.16 -11.28 -10.05
N PHE A 83 15.68 -12.04 -11.05
CA PHE A 83 15.07 -11.49 -12.25
C PHE A 83 13.69 -10.86 -12.04
N MET A 84 13.13 -10.96 -10.85
CA MET A 84 11.78 -10.49 -10.58
C MET A 84 11.71 -9.00 -10.18
N SER A 85 12.86 -8.34 -10.03
CA SER A 85 12.91 -6.90 -9.76
C SER A 85 14.12 -6.23 -10.41
N ALA A 86 13.91 -5.02 -10.90
CA ALA A 86 15.00 -4.14 -11.35
C ALA A 86 15.93 -3.73 -10.20
N MET A 87 15.44 -3.73 -8.95
CA MET A 87 16.24 -3.39 -7.76
C MET A 87 17.09 -4.54 -7.24
N ALA A 88 17.05 -5.69 -7.90
CA ALA A 88 17.90 -6.83 -7.58
C ALA A 88 19.29 -6.70 -8.21
N ASN A 89 20.29 -7.31 -7.58
CA ASN A 89 21.63 -7.48 -8.16
C ASN A 89 21.63 -8.68 -9.14
N ALA A 90 20.82 -8.61 -10.18
CA ALA A 90 20.74 -9.66 -11.16
C ALA A 90 21.75 -9.41 -12.30
N ILE A 91 22.44 -10.46 -12.71
CA ILE A 91 23.41 -10.41 -13.83
C ILE A 91 22.68 -10.39 -15.19
N SER A 92 21.35 -10.31 -15.20
CA SER A 92 20.59 -10.25 -16.44
C SER A 92 20.77 -8.92 -17.16
N PRO A 93 21.13 -8.91 -18.43
CA PRO A 93 21.17 -7.69 -19.22
C PRO A 93 19.76 -7.15 -19.55
N VAL A 94 18.71 -7.90 -19.24
CA VAL A 94 17.33 -7.53 -19.53
C VAL A 94 16.71 -6.92 -18.27
N PRO A 95 16.28 -5.66 -18.30
CA PRO A 95 15.54 -5.06 -17.20
C PRO A 95 14.18 -5.75 -17.07
N GLN A 96 13.86 -6.22 -15.88
CA GLN A 96 12.63 -6.99 -15.61
C GLN A 96 11.47 -6.14 -15.07
N GLY A 97 11.69 -4.88 -14.84
CA GLY A 97 10.69 -4.00 -14.18
C GLY A 97 10.64 -4.21 -12.67
N LEU A 98 9.64 -3.62 -12.05
CA LEU A 98 9.43 -3.64 -10.59
C LEU A 98 8.43 -4.73 -10.22
N SER A 99 8.61 -5.31 -9.04
CA SER A 99 7.61 -6.20 -8.44
C SER A 99 6.34 -5.45 -8.04
N ILE A 100 5.24 -6.17 -7.86
CA ILE A 100 3.98 -5.56 -7.43
C ILE A 100 4.11 -4.91 -6.04
N LYS A 101 4.96 -5.42 -5.15
CA LYS A 101 5.26 -4.81 -3.85
C LYS A 101 5.98 -3.46 -4.01
N GLU A 102 6.91 -3.35 -4.93
CA GLU A 102 7.60 -2.09 -5.22
C GLU A 102 6.65 -1.06 -5.84
N LYS A 103 5.75 -1.50 -6.73
CA LYS A 103 4.69 -0.64 -7.30
C LYS A 103 3.75 -0.11 -6.22
N GLU A 104 3.36 -0.96 -5.26
CA GLU A 104 2.59 -0.55 -4.08
C GLU A 104 3.34 0.49 -3.25
N ALA A 105 4.62 0.25 -2.96
CA ALA A 105 5.46 1.18 -2.20
C ALA A 105 5.53 2.57 -2.84
N LEU A 106 5.57 2.62 -4.18
CA LEU A 106 5.58 3.85 -4.97
C LEU A 106 4.20 4.52 -5.09
N GLY A 107 3.13 3.87 -4.64
CA GLY A 107 1.77 4.36 -4.83
C GLY A 107 1.27 4.23 -6.28
N TRP A 108 1.83 3.29 -7.05
CA TRP A 108 1.41 3.00 -8.43
C TRP A 108 0.27 1.99 -8.51
N THR A 109 -0.21 1.53 -7.37
CA THR A 109 -1.37 0.64 -7.23
C THR A 109 -2.36 1.24 -6.25
N ASP A 110 -3.62 0.87 -6.41
CA ASP A 110 -4.73 1.16 -5.52
C ASP A 110 -5.51 -0.13 -5.22
N ASP A 111 -6.59 -0.04 -4.45
CA ASP A 111 -7.39 -1.20 -4.05
C ASP A 111 -8.12 -1.88 -5.23
N SER A 112 -8.24 -1.22 -6.38
CA SER A 112 -8.81 -1.81 -7.59
C SER A 112 -7.78 -2.66 -8.34
N THR A 113 -6.53 -2.24 -8.35
CA THR A 113 -5.42 -2.84 -9.09
C THR A 113 -4.62 -3.85 -8.27
N LEU A 114 -4.47 -3.64 -6.96
CA LEU A 114 -3.86 -4.57 -6.00
C LEU A 114 -4.87 -4.94 -4.91
N LYS A 115 -5.55 -6.07 -5.08
CA LYS A 115 -6.64 -6.50 -4.20
C LYS A 115 -6.13 -7.33 -3.03
N THR A 116 -6.83 -7.22 -1.89
CA THR A 116 -6.53 -8.04 -0.71
C THR A 116 -7.34 -9.33 -0.74
N ILE A 117 -6.67 -10.46 -0.54
CA ILE A 117 -7.27 -11.78 -0.35
C ILE A 117 -7.44 -12.01 1.15
N THR A 118 -8.65 -12.36 1.56
CA THR A 118 -8.99 -12.61 2.98
C THR A 118 -9.57 -14.01 3.21
N GLU A 119 -9.81 -14.77 2.15
CA GLU A 119 -10.40 -16.12 2.23
C GLU A 119 -9.85 -17.02 1.12
N PRO A 120 -9.83 -18.34 1.30
CA PRO A 120 -9.53 -19.27 0.23
C PRO A 120 -10.53 -19.14 -0.92
N GLY A 121 -10.09 -19.42 -2.16
CA GLY A 121 -10.97 -19.31 -3.32
C GLY A 121 -10.23 -19.21 -4.64
N GLU A 122 -11.00 -18.95 -5.69
CA GLU A 122 -10.50 -18.74 -7.05
C GLU A 122 -10.39 -17.23 -7.34
N TYR A 123 -9.26 -16.84 -7.91
CA TYR A 123 -8.91 -15.46 -8.20
C TYR A 123 -8.38 -15.31 -9.62
N LYS A 124 -8.66 -14.16 -10.23
CA LYS A 124 -8.21 -13.84 -11.59
C LYS A 124 -7.33 -12.60 -11.56
N VAL A 125 -6.15 -12.69 -12.13
CA VAL A 125 -5.18 -11.61 -12.21
C VAL A 125 -4.81 -11.33 -13.65
N LYS A 126 -4.75 -10.06 -14.02
CA LYS A 126 -4.33 -9.63 -15.37
C LYS A 126 -2.81 -9.52 -15.44
N LEU A 127 -2.27 -9.74 -16.62
CA LEU A 127 -0.85 -9.62 -16.89
C LEU A 127 -0.33 -8.24 -16.49
N SER A 128 0.63 -8.23 -15.58
CA SER A 128 1.27 -7.00 -15.12
C SER A 128 2.03 -6.32 -16.27
N GLY A 129 1.69 -5.08 -16.55
CA GLY A 129 2.26 -4.29 -17.64
C GLY A 129 1.38 -4.14 -18.88
N THR A 130 0.26 -4.88 -18.98
CA THR A 130 -0.72 -4.71 -20.07
C THR A 130 -2.04 -4.11 -19.59
N ALA A 131 -2.17 -3.89 -18.29
CA ALA A 131 -3.32 -3.22 -17.70
C ALA A 131 -3.42 -1.77 -18.24
N THR A 132 -4.50 -1.47 -18.93
CA THR A 132 -4.78 -0.15 -19.51
C THR A 132 -5.98 0.54 -18.86
N GLY A 133 -6.71 -0.18 -18.01
CA GLY A 133 -7.90 0.31 -17.30
C GLY A 133 -7.67 0.43 -15.80
N THR A 134 -8.42 1.32 -15.17
CA THR A 134 -8.42 1.52 -13.71
C THR A 134 -9.00 0.32 -12.94
N ASP A 135 -9.72 -0.58 -13.62
CA ASP A 135 -10.40 -1.72 -13.01
C ASP A 135 -9.61 -3.05 -13.18
N ASP A 136 -8.45 -2.99 -13.82
CA ASP A 136 -7.64 -4.18 -14.09
C ASP A 136 -6.88 -4.63 -12.83
N CYS A 137 -7.30 -5.71 -12.20
CA CYS A 137 -6.56 -6.32 -11.11
C CYS A 137 -5.24 -6.90 -11.64
N ILE A 138 -4.11 -6.29 -11.29
CA ILE A 138 -2.76 -6.70 -11.72
C ILE A 138 -2.00 -7.46 -10.63
N GLY A 139 -2.56 -7.55 -9.44
CA GLY A 139 -1.96 -8.27 -8.33
C GLY A 139 -2.90 -8.49 -7.17
N TYR A 140 -2.48 -9.37 -6.30
CA TYR A 140 -3.14 -9.66 -5.04
C TYR A 140 -2.14 -9.64 -3.90
N LYS A 141 -2.63 -9.32 -2.70
CA LYS A 141 -1.86 -9.47 -1.46
C LYS A 141 -2.70 -10.20 -0.40
N ALA A 142 -2.03 -10.97 0.45
CA ALA A 142 -2.64 -11.70 1.54
C ALA A 142 -1.74 -11.66 2.77
N GLY A 143 -2.27 -11.30 3.92
CA GLY A 143 -1.54 -11.41 5.18
C GLY A 143 -1.30 -12.88 5.55
N ILE A 144 -0.10 -13.18 6.03
CA ILE A 144 0.29 -14.48 6.57
C ILE A 144 0.77 -14.26 8.01
N PRO A 145 -0.15 -14.15 8.99
CA PRO A 145 0.17 -13.75 10.35
C PRO A 145 1.19 -14.66 11.03
N GLU A 146 1.11 -15.97 10.81
CA GLU A 146 2.03 -16.97 11.36
C GLU A 146 3.49 -16.73 10.97
N LEU A 147 3.73 -16.08 9.84
CA LEU A 147 5.08 -15.70 9.37
C LEU A 147 5.40 -14.22 9.66
N ASN A 148 4.44 -13.42 10.10
CA ASN A 148 4.52 -11.95 10.10
C ASN A 148 4.92 -11.39 8.73
N ARG A 149 4.30 -11.93 7.69
CA ARG A 149 4.60 -11.63 6.28
C ARG A 149 3.33 -11.35 5.49
N THR A 150 3.52 -10.66 4.37
CA THR A 150 2.48 -10.49 3.35
C THR A 150 2.90 -11.22 2.08
N LEU A 151 2.03 -12.10 1.61
CA LEU A 151 2.15 -12.75 0.31
C LEU A 151 1.64 -11.78 -0.77
N TYR A 152 2.45 -11.57 -1.81
CA TYR A 152 2.08 -10.82 -3.01
C TYR A 152 2.08 -11.75 -4.20
N LEU A 153 1.10 -11.59 -5.09
CA LEU A 153 0.91 -12.42 -6.26
C LEU A 153 0.69 -11.53 -7.48
N GLU A 154 1.46 -11.73 -8.54
CA GLU A 154 1.27 -11.03 -9.81
C GLU A 154 1.50 -11.99 -11.00
N TYR A 155 0.73 -11.82 -12.06
CA TYR A 155 0.98 -12.50 -13.32
C TYR A 155 2.00 -11.73 -14.14
N ARG A 156 3.13 -12.36 -14.48
CA ARG A 156 4.21 -11.75 -15.24
C ARG A 156 4.58 -12.57 -16.46
N LYS A 157 4.76 -11.85 -17.56
CA LYS A 157 5.46 -12.38 -18.74
C LYS A 157 6.90 -11.88 -18.66
N LEU A 158 7.77 -12.73 -18.17
CA LEU A 158 9.16 -12.39 -18.00
C LEU A 158 9.89 -12.39 -19.33
N LEU A 159 10.71 -11.37 -19.55
CA LEU A 159 11.48 -11.28 -20.78
C LEU A 159 12.65 -12.25 -20.71
N ASN A 160 12.67 -13.21 -21.58
CA ASN A 160 13.76 -14.18 -21.72
C ASN A 160 14.64 -13.91 -22.94
N ARG A 161 14.42 -12.77 -23.60
CA ARG A 161 15.16 -12.40 -24.80
C ARG A 161 15.90 -11.10 -24.56
N TRP A 162 17.16 -11.08 -24.89
CA TRP A 162 17.98 -9.89 -24.95
C TRP A 162 18.65 -9.77 -26.31
N ARG A 163 18.94 -8.56 -26.75
CA ARG A 163 19.65 -8.34 -28.00
C ARG A 163 21.15 -8.47 -27.76
N LYS A 164 21.77 -9.44 -28.42
CA LYS A 164 23.19 -9.62 -28.47
C LYS A 164 23.68 -9.18 -29.84
N TYR A 165 24.75 -8.40 -29.86
CA TYR A 165 25.42 -8.10 -31.10
C TYR A 165 26.23 -9.32 -31.55
N ASP A 166 25.88 -9.88 -32.70
CA ASP A 166 26.66 -10.93 -33.34
C ASP A 166 27.72 -10.33 -34.26
N LYS A 167 28.97 -10.50 -33.89
CA LYS A 167 30.12 -9.98 -34.65
C LYS A 167 30.25 -10.63 -36.00
N SER A 168 29.86 -11.90 -36.16
CA SER A 168 29.99 -12.65 -37.41
C SER A 168 28.98 -12.18 -38.45
N GLU A 169 27.75 -11.86 -37.99
CA GLU A 169 26.67 -11.41 -38.84
C GLU A 169 26.55 -9.89 -38.95
N LYS A 170 27.37 -9.14 -38.18
CA LYS A 170 27.33 -7.68 -38.08
C LYS A 170 25.96 -7.10 -37.78
N GLN A 171 25.12 -7.85 -37.04
CA GLN A 171 23.75 -7.49 -36.70
C GLN A 171 23.41 -7.83 -35.28
N LEU A 172 22.29 -7.25 -34.82
CA LEU A 172 21.70 -7.56 -33.52
C LEU A 172 20.85 -8.83 -33.66
N THR A 173 21.27 -9.89 -33.02
CA THR A 173 20.47 -11.11 -32.90
C THR A 173 19.73 -11.13 -31.57
N ASN A 174 18.59 -11.80 -31.54
CA ASN A 174 17.90 -12.10 -30.29
C ASN A 174 18.58 -13.32 -29.65
N SER A 175 19.09 -13.16 -28.44
CA SER A 175 19.55 -14.28 -27.63
C SER A 175 18.51 -14.59 -26.57
N GLU A 176 18.18 -15.86 -26.42
CA GLU A 176 17.31 -16.29 -25.32
C GLU A 176 18.17 -16.57 -24.09
N THR A 177 17.80 -15.96 -22.96
CA THR A 177 18.28 -16.46 -21.68
C THR A 177 17.45 -17.70 -21.37
N SER A 178 18.06 -18.87 -21.53
CA SER A 178 17.39 -20.13 -21.27
C SER A 178 16.75 -20.11 -19.86
N ASN A 179 15.47 -20.49 -19.82
CA ASN A 179 14.74 -20.92 -18.64
C ASN A 179 14.16 -19.87 -17.69
N ILE A 180 13.91 -18.61 -18.11
CA ILE A 180 13.07 -17.72 -17.29
C ILE A 180 11.62 -18.06 -17.55
N LYS A 181 10.94 -18.62 -16.56
CA LYS A 181 9.52 -18.96 -16.62
C LYS A 181 8.66 -17.71 -16.50
N SER A 182 7.62 -17.64 -17.33
CA SER A 182 6.52 -16.68 -17.16
C SER A 182 5.35 -17.36 -16.44
N GLY A 183 4.57 -16.61 -15.67
CA GLY A 183 3.45 -17.16 -14.91
C GLY A 183 3.12 -16.32 -13.68
N LEU A 184 2.49 -16.94 -12.71
CA LEU A 184 2.19 -16.32 -11.42
C LEU A 184 3.47 -16.28 -10.57
N VAL A 185 3.91 -15.08 -10.23
CA VAL A 185 5.05 -14.87 -9.33
C VAL A 185 4.52 -14.58 -7.93
N CYS A 186 5.05 -15.34 -6.98
CA CYS A 186 4.69 -15.22 -5.57
C CYS A 186 5.88 -14.60 -4.82
N TYR A 187 5.62 -13.52 -4.10
CA TYR A 187 6.61 -12.85 -3.25
C TYR A 187 6.17 -12.92 -1.81
N LEU A 188 7.13 -13.01 -0.92
CA LEU A 188 6.91 -12.89 0.52
C LEU A 188 7.64 -11.66 1.04
N ALA A 189 6.89 -10.67 1.55
CA ALA A 189 7.42 -9.43 2.10
C ALA A 189 7.19 -9.34 3.60
N GLN A 190 8.05 -8.66 4.34
CA GLN A 190 7.78 -8.28 5.73
C GLN A 190 6.59 -7.33 5.78
N SER A 191 5.64 -7.57 6.69
CA SER A 191 4.34 -6.89 6.69
C SER A 191 4.42 -5.42 7.08
N ASP A 192 5.38 -5.04 7.91
CA ASP A 192 5.55 -3.72 8.48
C ASP A 192 6.43 -2.77 7.62
N ILE A 193 6.93 -3.25 6.47
CA ILE A 193 7.87 -2.50 5.64
C ILE A 193 7.20 -1.98 4.36
N ARG A 194 7.10 -0.66 4.22
CA ARG A 194 6.66 -0.02 2.98
C ARG A 194 7.67 -0.20 1.85
N PHE A 195 8.92 0.18 2.07
CA PHE A 195 10.03 0.08 1.10
C PHE A 195 10.97 -1.06 1.53
N PRO A 196 10.83 -2.26 0.96
CA PRO A 196 11.68 -3.38 1.36
C PRO A 196 13.13 -3.14 0.94
N SER A 197 14.06 -3.44 1.85
CA SER A 197 15.49 -3.46 1.59
C SER A 197 16.10 -4.78 2.05
N ASN A 198 16.83 -5.41 1.16
CA ASN A 198 17.56 -6.64 1.48
C ASN A 198 19.03 -6.39 1.86
N LEU A 199 19.46 -5.14 2.02
CA LEU A 199 20.87 -4.79 2.29
C LEU A 199 21.43 -5.54 3.52
N ASN A 200 20.66 -5.61 4.60
CA ASN A 200 20.99 -6.34 5.81
C ASN A 200 20.32 -7.74 5.88
N GLY A 201 19.70 -8.17 4.78
CA GLY A 201 19.00 -9.43 4.69
C GLY A 201 19.94 -10.63 4.62
N LYS A 202 19.44 -11.78 5.05
CA LYS A 202 20.11 -13.07 4.98
C LYS A 202 19.07 -14.15 4.70
N PRO A 203 19.51 -15.34 4.21
CA PRO A 203 18.61 -16.48 4.01
C PRO A 203 17.73 -16.74 5.24
N GLY A 204 16.41 -16.84 5.02
CA GLY A 204 15.40 -16.99 6.07
C GLY A 204 14.94 -15.68 6.73
N ASN A 205 15.53 -14.52 6.38
CA ASN A 205 15.09 -13.21 6.89
C ASN A 205 15.29 -12.09 5.86
N TRP A 206 14.68 -12.26 4.70
CA TRP A 206 14.67 -11.22 3.66
C TRP A 206 13.49 -10.27 3.84
N ALA A 207 13.67 -8.99 3.53
CA ALA A 207 12.56 -8.02 3.53
C ALA A 207 11.57 -8.28 2.38
N LEU A 208 12.11 -8.72 1.23
CA LEU A 208 11.33 -9.20 0.09
C LEU A 208 12.07 -10.37 -0.56
N GLU A 209 11.35 -11.45 -0.81
CA GLU A 209 11.87 -12.62 -1.50
C GLU A 209 10.85 -13.22 -2.47
N VAL A 210 11.33 -13.88 -3.52
CA VAL A 210 10.51 -14.68 -4.42
C VAL A 210 10.41 -16.08 -3.87
N MET A 211 9.19 -16.59 -3.77
CA MET A 211 8.92 -17.95 -3.36
C MET A 211 9.02 -18.95 -4.53
N GLY A 212 9.24 -20.19 -4.19
CA GLY A 212 9.34 -21.26 -5.17
C GLY A 212 10.66 -21.23 -5.95
N GLY A 213 10.68 -21.95 -7.05
CA GLY A 213 11.84 -22.16 -7.90
C GLY A 213 12.91 -23.04 -7.27
N THR A 214 13.55 -23.86 -8.08
CA THR A 214 14.65 -24.74 -7.69
C THR A 214 16.01 -24.18 -8.06
N GLN A 215 16.03 -23.27 -9.02
CA GLN A 215 17.26 -22.62 -9.48
C GLN A 215 17.72 -21.54 -8.48
N SER A 216 19.01 -21.46 -8.25
CA SER A 216 19.60 -20.42 -7.40
C SER A 216 19.28 -19.00 -7.87
N THR A 217 19.01 -18.86 -9.17
CA THR A 217 18.64 -17.57 -9.81
C THR A 217 17.13 -17.28 -9.77
N LYS A 218 16.32 -18.19 -9.22
CA LYS A 218 14.86 -18.06 -9.22
C LYS A 218 14.22 -17.89 -10.60
N SER A 219 14.91 -18.29 -11.65
CA SER A 219 14.43 -18.17 -13.04
C SER A 219 13.21 -19.06 -13.32
N ASP A 220 13.02 -20.11 -12.56
CA ASP A 220 11.92 -21.08 -12.62
C ASP A 220 10.84 -20.87 -11.55
N ALA A 221 10.89 -19.74 -10.81
CA ALA A 221 9.99 -19.50 -9.68
C ALA A 221 8.55 -19.16 -10.07
N ALA A 222 8.32 -18.61 -11.27
CA ALA A 222 6.97 -18.32 -11.74
C ALA A 222 6.17 -19.63 -11.96
N LEU A 223 4.95 -19.67 -11.46
CA LEU A 223 4.05 -20.81 -11.59
C LEU A 223 3.34 -20.75 -12.96
N GLY A 224 3.51 -21.78 -13.76
CA GLY A 224 2.76 -22.00 -14.99
C GLY A 224 1.46 -22.75 -14.73
N LEU A 225 0.76 -23.12 -15.82
CA LEU A 225 -0.48 -23.89 -15.74
C LEU A 225 -0.26 -25.21 -14.98
N ASN A 226 -1.14 -25.48 -14.01
CA ASN A 226 -1.12 -26.63 -13.09
C ASN A 226 0.08 -26.66 -12.11
N ASP A 227 0.96 -25.66 -12.13
CA ASP A 227 1.98 -25.57 -11.09
C ASP A 227 1.33 -25.13 -9.76
N SER A 228 1.92 -25.58 -8.66
CA SER A 228 1.50 -25.17 -7.32
C SER A 228 2.69 -24.84 -6.44
N LEU A 229 2.43 -24.01 -5.44
CA LEU A 229 3.38 -23.55 -4.42
C LEU A 229 2.77 -23.73 -3.04
N GLN A 230 3.46 -24.45 -2.16
CA GLN A 230 3.14 -24.44 -0.74
C GLN A 230 3.74 -23.19 -0.12
N VAL A 231 2.88 -22.29 0.36
CA VAL A 231 3.28 -21.02 1.00
C VAL A 231 3.64 -21.26 2.46
N THR A 232 2.75 -21.96 3.17
CA THR A 232 2.95 -22.47 4.54
C THR A 232 2.44 -23.90 4.59
N ASP A 233 2.57 -24.59 5.71
CA ASP A 233 2.03 -25.96 5.89
C ASP A 233 0.51 -26.02 5.65
N LYS A 234 -0.18 -24.88 5.80
CA LYS A 234 -1.63 -24.76 5.71
C LYS A 234 -2.14 -24.07 4.45
N LEU A 235 -1.27 -23.33 3.73
CA LEU A 235 -1.68 -22.47 2.62
C LEU A 235 -0.94 -22.85 1.34
N LYS A 236 -1.72 -23.11 0.27
CA LYS A 236 -1.22 -23.51 -1.04
C LYS A 236 -1.83 -22.61 -2.14
N VAL A 237 -1.01 -22.27 -3.12
CA VAL A 237 -1.41 -21.54 -4.33
C VAL A 237 -1.26 -22.49 -5.54
N THR A 238 -2.27 -22.57 -6.40
CA THR A 238 -2.26 -23.41 -7.61
C THR A 238 -2.75 -22.59 -8.80
N VAL A 239 -2.05 -22.64 -9.94
CA VAL A 239 -2.50 -22.00 -11.19
C VAL A 239 -3.49 -22.91 -11.90
N ALA A 240 -4.73 -22.47 -12.03
CA ALA A 240 -5.83 -23.25 -12.62
C ALA A 240 -5.99 -23.03 -14.13
N ALA A 241 -5.76 -21.79 -14.62
CA ALA A 241 -5.87 -21.48 -16.04
C ALA A 241 -4.97 -20.30 -16.43
N ILE A 242 -4.56 -20.27 -17.71
CA ILE A 242 -3.88 -19.11 -18.32
C ILE A 242 -4.53 -18.87 -19.68
N GLU A 243 -5.27 -17.78 -19.80
CA GLU A 243 -6.03 -17.40 -20.99
C GLU A 243 -5.57 -16.02 -21.50
N GLY A 244 -4.57 -16.03 -22.37
CA GLY A 244 -3.99 -14.80 -22.89
C GLY A 244 -3.31 -13.97 -21.81
N GLU A 245 -3.91 -12.83 -21.49
CA GLU A 245 -3.42 -11.89 -20.47
C GLU A 245 -4.06 -12.09 -19.10
N VAL A 246 -4.93 -13.07 -18.93
CA VAL A 246 -5.59 -13.40 -17.67
C VAL A 246 -5.11 -14.74 -17.15
N LEU A 247 -4.69 -14.77 -15.89
CA LEU A 247 -4.32 -15.98 -15.18
C LEU A 247 -5.32 -16.20 -14.04
N THR A 248 -5.83 -17.42 -13.94
CA THR A 248 -6.69 -17.86 -12.84
C THR A 248 -5.87 -18.74 -11.91
N PHE A 249 -5.93 -18.45 -10.62
CA PHE A 249 -5.28 -19.26 -9.58
C PHE A 249 -6.22 -19.52 -8.42
N GLN A 250 -5.94 -20.56 -7.67
CA GLN A 250 -6.66 -20.95 -6.47
C GLN A 250 -5.75 -20.79 -5.26
N ILE A 251 -6.34 -20.32 -4.17
CA ILE A 251 -5.76 -20.38 -2.83
C ILE A 251 -6.55 -21.42 -2.04
N GLU A 252 -5.86 -22.42 -1.56
CA GLU A 252 -6.40 -23.55 -0.81
C GLU A 252 -5.79 -23.57 0.60
N GLY A 253 -6.60 -23.95 1.58
CA GLY A 253 -6.15 -24.16 2.96
C GLY A 253 -6.74 -23.17 3.95
N GLU A 254 -6.07 -23.03 5.09
CA GLU A 254 -6.48 -22.13 6.16
C GLU A 254 -5.75 -20.80 5.99
N MET A 255 -6.50 -19.73 5.79
CA MET A 255 -6.01 -18.38 6.01
C MET A 255 -6.41 -18.00 7.43
N GLU A 256 -5.45 -17.69 8.30
CA GLU A 256 -5.80 -17.10 9.58
C GLU A 256 -6.61 -15.84 9.29
N GLN A 257 -7.83 -15.82 9.78
CA GLN A 257 -8.69 -14.67 9.61
C GLN A 257 -8.03 -13.49 10.30
N HIS A 258 -7.83 -12.43 9.56
CA HIS A 258 -7.44 -11.15 10.11
C HIS A 258 -8.40 -10.80 11.26
N VAL A 259 -7.87 -10.64 12.46
CA VAL A 259 -8.67 -10.18 13.60
C VAL A 259 -9.00 -8.72 13.35
N HIS A 260 -10.24 -8.48 12.98
CA HIS A 260 -10.71 -7.12 12.75
C HIS A 260 -10.55 -6.29 14.02
N SER A 261 -9.97 -5.10 13.88
CA SER A 261 -9.75 -4.16 14.98
C SER A 261 -9.88 -2.71 14.51
N GLY A 262 -10.07 -1.80 15.47
CA GLY A 262 -10.28 -0.38 15.19
C GLY A 262 -11.69 -0.07 14.69
N GLY A 263 -11.93 1.21 14.36
CA GLY A 263 -13.24 1.70 14.02
C GLY A 263 -14.23 1.69 15.20
N GLN A 264 -15.40 2.24 14.99
CA GLN A 264 -16.46 2.29 16.00
C GLN A 264 -17.80 1.88 15.39
N ALA A 265 -18.47 0.90 16.00
CA ALA A 265 -19.84 0.59 15.67
C ALA A 265 -20.77 1.72 16.17
N THR A 266 -21.84 1.98 15.43
CA THR A 266 -22.87 2.93 15.80
C THR A 266 -24.23 2.24 15.89
N CYS A 267 -25.26 2.99 16.26
CA CYS A 267 -26.64 2.46 16.34
C CYS A 267 -27.19 1.96 14.99
N THR A 268 -26.56 2.29 13.86
CA THR A 268 -27.01 1.90 12.51
C THR A 268 -25.91 1.25 11.66
N LYS A 269 -24.65 1.31 12.08
CA LYS A 269 -23.52 0.79 11.27
C LYS A 269 -22.60 -0.05 12.14
N LYS A 270 -22.09 -1.12 11.57
CA LYS A 270 -21.01 -1.94 12.17
C LYS A 270 -19.69 -1.17 12.21
N ALA A 271 -18.78 -1.60 13.06
CA ALA A 271 -17.41 -1.10 13.03
C ALA A 271 -16.74 -1.46 11.69
N VAL A 272 -15.88 -0.56 11.21
CA VAL A 272 -15.07 -0.80 10.00
C VAL A 272 -13.64 -1.03 10.44
N CYS A 273 -13.07 -2.17 10.08
CA CYS A 273 -11.68 -2.49 10.41
C CYS A 273 -10.73 -1.48 9.77
N GLU A 274 -9.85 -0.89 10.58
CA GLU A 274 -8.88 0.13 10.11
C GLU A 274 -7.82 -0.45 9.18
N GLU A 275 -7.56 -1.76 9.27
CA GLU A 275 -6.54 -2.41 8.47
C GLU A 275 -7.07 -2.90 7.12
N CYS A 276 -8.26 -3.54 7.09
CA CYS A 276 -8.78 -4.14 5.86
C CYS A 276 -10.01 -3.45 5.27
N GLY A 277 -10.58 -2.44 5.96
CA GLY A 277 -11.74 -1.67 5.49
C GLY A 277 -13.07 -2.45 5.51
N LYS A 278 -13.10 -3.69 6.00
CA LYS A 278 -14.33 -4.49 6.09
C LYS A 278 -15.14 -4.15 7.34
N GLU A 279 -16.46 -4.14 7.20
CA GLU A 279 -17.37 -4.09 8.34
C GLU A 279 -17.28 -5.38 9.16
N TYR A 280 -17.25 -5.25 10.50
CA TYR A 280 -17.18 -6.39 11.40
C TYR A 280 -17.96 -6.16 12.71
N GLY A 281 -18.16 -7.23 13.46
CA GLY A 281 -18.90 -7.19 14.72
C GLY A 281 -20.41 -6.90 14.51
N GLU A 282 -21.05 -6.47 15.57
CA GLU A 282 -22.45 -6.05 15.56
C GLU A 282 -22.56 -4.53 15.68
N ILE A 283 -23.70 -3.98 15.32
CA ILE A 283 -24.02 -2.56 15.60
C ILE A 283 -24.07 -2.34 17.11
N ASP A 284 -23.70 -1.14 17.55
CA ASP A 284 -23.85 -0.71 18.94
C ASP A 284 -25.13 0.15 19.07
N PRO A 285 -26.25 -0.41 19.52
CA PRO A 285 -27.50 0.32 19.61
C PRO A 285 -27.48 1.49 20.60
N THR A 286 -26.41 1.60 21.42
CA THR A 286 -26.23 2.66 22.39
C THR A 286 -25.31 3.79 21.92
N CYS A 287 -24.57 3.56 20.83
CA CYS A 287 -23.65 4.53 20.28
C CYS A 287 -24.34 5.47 19.27
N HIS A 288 -24.79 6.61 19.75
CA HIS A 288 -25.47 7.64 18.97
C HIS A 288 -24.52 8.82 18.72
N LEU A 289 -24.00 8.97 17.49
CA LEU A 289 -23.05 10.03 17.15
C LEU A 289 -23.71 11.30 16.60
N ASN A 290 -24.82 11.16 15.91
CA ASN A 290 -25.52 12.29 15.29
C ASN A 290 -26.76 12.65 16.10
N LEU A 291 -26.59 13.59 17.03
CA LEU A 291 -27.63 14.00 17.96
C LEU A 291 -28.17 15.38 17.59
N GLN A 292 -29.47 15.52 17.64
CA GLN A 292 -30.16 16.79 17.40
C GLN A 292 -31.28 16.97 18.41
N ARG A 293 -31.41 18.18 18.98
CA ARG A 293 -32.53 18.54 19.87
C ARG A 293 -33.74 18.88 19.02
N GLN A 294 -34.88 18.21 19.34
CA GLN A 294 -36.15 18.35 18.60
C GLN A 294 -37.26 18.66 19.56
N GLY A 295 -38.33 19.35 19.07
CA GLY A 295 -39.52 19.61 19.85
C GLY A 295 -39.37 20.73 20.87
N PHE A 296 -38.35 21.59 20.75
CA PHE A 296 -38.23 22.77 21.62
C PHE A 296 -39.47 23.66 21.51
N LYS A 297 -40.01 24.09 22.65
CA LYS A 297 -41.12 25.03 22.76
C LYS A 297 -40.80 26.07 23.81
N GLU A 298 -40.87 27.35 23.44
CA GLU A 298 -40.76 28.41 24.41
C GLU A 298 -41.95 28.46 25.37
N PRO A 299 -41.71 28.73 26.67
CA PRO A 299 -42.78 28.95 27.61
C PRO A 299 -43.50 30.30 27.34
N THR A 300 -44.80 30.31 27.51
CA THR A 300 -45.62 31.51 27.45
C THR A 300 -46.27 31.77 28.83
N GLN A 301 -47.06 32.83 28.98
CA GLN A 301 -47.82 33.04 30.20
C GLN A 301 -48.98 32.04 30.32
N GLU A 302 -49.39 31.41 29.19
CA GLU A 302 -50.56 30.51 29.16
C GLU A 302 -50.11 29.02 29.11
N GLU A 303 -48.98 28.73 28.48
CA GLU A 303 -48.52 27.35 28.28
C GLU A 303 -47.10 27.14 28.75
N ASN A 304 -46.83 25.97 29.27
CA ASN A 304 -45.47 25.53 29.59
C ASN A 304 -44.64 25.40 28.34
N GLY A 305 -43.35 25.70 28.43
CA GLY A 305 -42.36 25.40 27.42
C GLY A 305 -41.87 23.93 27.53
N TYR A 306 -40.93 23.61 26.64
CA TYR A 306 -40.28 22.28 26.62
C TYR A 306 -38.85 22.46 26.09
N THR A 307 -37.88 21.82 26.74
CA THR A 307 -36.47 21.93 26.30
C THR A 307 -36.18 21.16 25.03
N GLY A 308 -37.09 20.30 24.59
CA GLY A 308 -36.93 19.39 23.46
C GLY A 308 -36.16 18.13 23.79
N ASP A 309 -36.44 17.06 23.10
CA ASP A 309 -35.76 15.78 23.22
C ASP A 309 -34.45 15.81 22.45
N LEU A 310 -33.39 15.19 22.96
CA LEU A 310 -32.17 14.91 22.23
C LEU A 310 -32.36 13.61 21.47
N VAL A 311 -32.51 13.69 20.16
CA VAL A 311 -32.82 12.58 19.25
C VAL A 311 -31.64 12.23 18.37
N CYS A 312 -31.35 10.98 18.23
CA CYS A 312 -30.38 10.50 17.22
C CYS A 312 -31.01 10.59 15.82
N THR A 313 -30.38 11.35 14.93
CA THR A 313 -30.89 11.51 13.56
C THR A 313 -30.70 10.26 12.68
N ASP A 314 -29.84 9.33 13.08
CA ASP A 314 -29.58 8.10 12.32
C ASP A 314 -30.60 7.00 12.60
N CYS A 315 -31.06 6.86 13.85
CA CYS A 315 -32.00 5.79 14.27
C CYS A 315 -33.29 6.31 14.87
N ASN A 316 -33.44 7.63 15.05
CA ASN A 316 -34.59 8.31 15.68
C ASN A 316 -34.83 7.92 17.16
N ALA A 317 -33.84 7.34 17.84
CA ALA A 317 -33.94 7.07 19.26
C ALA A 317 -33.87 8.38 20.06
N ILE A 318 -34.72 8.51 21.07
CA ILE A 318 -34.60 9.59 22.06
C ILE A 318 -33.49 9.18 23.03
N VAL A 319 -32.38 9.89 23.00
CA VAL A 319 -31.21 9.64 23.86
C VAL A 319 -31.38 10.32 25.22
N GLU A 320 -32.02 11.47 25.22
CA GLU A 320 -32.34 12.24 26.41
C GLU A 320 -33.71 12.91 26.20
N ALA A 321 -34.65 12.63 27.11
CA ALA A 321 -35.92 13.29 27.09
C ALA A 321 -35.79 14.75 27.55
N GLY A 322 -36.53 15.64 26.91
CA GLY A 322 -36.57 17.03 27.31
C GLY A 322 -37.30 17.23 28.65
N GLU A 323 -37.16 18.40 29.18
CA GLU A 323 -37.82 18.83 30.41
C GLU A 323 -38.87 19.90 30.12
N VAL A 324 -39.90 19.91 30.96
CA VAL A 324 -40.92 20.96 30.91
C VAL A 324 -40.34 22.25 31.50
N ILE A 325 -40.52 23.35 30.78
CA ILE A 325 -40.18 24.68 31.24
C ILE A 325 -41.49 25.32 31.77
N ASP A 326 -41.47 25.78 33.03
CA ASP A 326 -42.64 26.41 33.62
C ASP A 326 -43.09 27.66 32.84
N LYS A 327 -44.38 27.94 32.91
CA LYS A 327 -44.98 29.15 32.34
C LYS A 327 -44.27 30.43 32.82
N LEU A 328 -44.21 31.42 31.96
CA LEU A 328 -43.75 32.73 32.35
C LEU A 328 -44.69 33.32 33.39
N PRO A 329 -44.17 33.99 34.41
CA PRO A 329 -44.97 34.65 35.42
C PRO A 329 -45.89 35.69 34.78
N VAL A 330 -47.16 35.68 35.20
CA VAL A 330 -48.13 36.69 34.78
C VAL A 330 -47.74 38.01 35.44
N THR A 331 -47.35 38.99 34.65
CA THR A 331 -47.07 40.33 35.14
C THR A 331 -48.41 40.94 35.64
N PRO A 332 -48.54 41.30 36.92
CA PRO A 332 -49.76 41.94 37.39
C PRO A 332 -50.02 43.28 36.68
N PRO A 333 -51.25 43.65 36.41
CA PRO A 333 -51.58 44.89 35.69
C PRO A 333 -51.27 46.19 36.47
N ASP A 334 -50.83 46.08 37.73
CA ASP A 334 -50.53 47.23 38.55
C ASP A 334 -49.02 47.35 38.84
N GLY A 335 -48.41 48.36 38.20
CA GLY A 335 -47.00 48.69 38.22
C GLY A 335 -46.39 48.99 39.61
N LYS A 336 -46.31 47.99 40.51
CA LYS A 336 -45.43 48.03 41.67
C LYS A 336 -44.19 47.19 41.42
N PRO A 337 -43.00 47.75 41.59
CA PRO A 337 -41.77 46.92 41.48
C PRO A 337 -41.77 45.88 42.60
N GLU A 338 -41.59 44.63 42.22
CA GLU A 338 -41.31 43.50 43.11
C GLU A 338 -39.93 43.70 43.78
N PRO A 339 -39.76 43.30 45.06
CA PRO A 339 -38.51 43.47 45.76
C PRO A 339 -37.37 42.71 45.07
N GLU A 340 -36.25 43.42 44.84
CA GLU A 340 -35.02 42.86 44.26
C GLU A 340 -34.59 41.61 45.00
N ILE A 341 -34.51 40.47 44.25
CA ILE A 341 -33.84 39.25 44.71
C ILE A 341 -32.34 39.54 44.73
N PRO A 342 -31.60 39.32 45.83
CA PRO A 342 -30.19 39.57 45.88
C PRO A 342 -29.45 38.69 44.87
N PRO A 343 -28.36 39.19 44.22
CA PRO A 343 -27.62 38.50 43.21
C PRO A 343 -27.01 37.22 43.77
N VAL A 344 -27.31 36.08 43.10
CA VAL A 344 -26.67 34.79 43.37
C VAL A 344 -25.20 34.93 43.04
N SER A 345 -24.35 34.59 44.02
CA SER A 345 -22.90 34.63 43.93
C SER A 345 -22.38 33.77 42.76
N PRO A 346 -21.36 34.23 42.01
CA PRO A 346 -20.85 33.53 40.83
C PRO A 346 -19.81 32.42 41.15
N ASP A 347 -20.08 31.57 42.14
CA ASP A 347 -19.18 30.50 42.53
C ASP A 347 -19.80 29.11 42.30
N ASN A 348 -20.07 28.78 41.01
CA ASN A 348 -20.18 27.38 40.59
C ASN A 348 -19.56 27.22 39.21
N LYS A 349 -18.23 27.18 39.18
CA LYS A 349 -17.46 26.76 38.06
C LYS A 349 -17.51 25.24 38.03
N PRO A 350 -17.91 24.59 36.92
CA PRO A 350 -17.86 23.12 36.81
C PRO A 350 -16.39 22.66 36.88
N PRO A 351 -16.11 21.48 37.46
CA PRO A 351 -14.76 21.00 37.63
C PRO A 351 -14.10 20.74 36.25
N VAL A 352 -12.92 21.27 36.08
CA VAL A 352 -12.03 21.01 34.96
C VAL A 352 -11.63 19.56 35.01
N MET A 353 -11.98 18.78 33.98
CA MET A 353 -11.44 17.46 33.80
C MET A 353 -9.95 17.52 33.45
N LEU A 354 -9.16 17.02 34.36
CA LEU A 354 -7.72 16.86 34.17
C LEU A 354 -7.46 15.77 33.16
N GLU A 355 -6.78 16.10 32.09
CA GLU A 355 -6.22 15.15 31.12
C GLU A 355 -5.32 14.14 31.82
N GLY A 356 -5.66 12.87 31.64
CA GLY A 356 -4.89 11.75 32.13
C GLY A 356 -3.54 11.63 31.44
N ASN A 357 -2.48 11.66 32.23
CA ASN A 357 -1.10 11.38 31.87
C ASN A 357 -0.94 10.09 31.07
N LYS A 358 -0.43 10.23 29.86
CA LYS A 358 0.26 9.12 29.16
C LYS A 358 1.62 8.92 29.84
N GLN A 359 1.81 7.81 30.50
CA GLN A 359 3.15 7.28 30.80
C GLN A 359 3.32 5.91 30.14
N LYS A 360 4.39 5.88 29.32
CA LYS A 360 5.23 4.80 28.79
C LYS A 360 4.58 3.74 27.93
#